data_0b05a01a7ca68892a3c3aafd6c6076bd
#
_entry.id   0b05a01a7ca68892a3c3aafd6c6076bd
#
_cell.length_a   1.000
_cell.length_b   1.000
_cell.length_c   1.000
_cell.angle_alpha   90.00
_cell.angle_beta   90.00
_cell.angle_gamma   90.00
#
_symmetry.space_group_name_H-M   'P 1'
#
loop_
_entity.id
_entity.type
_entity.pdbx_description
1 polymer ?
#
loop_
_entity_poly.entity_id
_entity_poly.type
_entity_poly.pdbx_seq_one_letter_code
_entity_poly.pdbx_strand_id
1 'polypeptide(L)'
;MRKLVLSLLVAILFASCAEKPSIAKTELATVCNPMNLSYRFRPDGESRREAADPTVIEFKGEYYLFASKSGGYWHSKDLAQWTFVLSNEIPVEDYAPTAIVLRDTIFMAISSKHNKKVYKSADPKSGKWLAVDDLDFPVEDPCFYQDTDEKLYLYWGCSNVKPLYVSEIDVNTFNVIGETKEVLNQNPAEYGWEVRGDYNTEYENAPWLEGCWMNKHNGKYYLQYSAPGTREKSYADGVYVADHPMGPFTLAEHNPFAYKPEGFACGAGHGSTIEDAYGNFWHLGTISISVKHKFERRVGFYPAFWDEDGIMYSTTKYGDYPIAIPNKKIKSFEDIFPGWMLLSYNKKVSVSSTLDAYQASNINDENIRTYWAAATGDGSEWASIDLGEQYDVYAIQMNFAEQNTNLFGRLAGLRHQYVIEASNNNEDWAVLVDKSKNDNDNSHDYIQLSEKVSYRYLRVKNIQVPDGSFAISGFRVFGKGSGAKPSAVKSLTVLRKKDRRAVDLSWNKSEHATGYNISYGNAKDKLYHNYLVYGDTAVTIRSLNSNQEYFFTIEAFNENGITKSEALISRAE
;
A
#
# COMPACT_ATOMS: atom_id res chain seq x y z
N MET A 1 -5.97 56.62 -78.17
CA MET A 1 -5.11 55.60 -77.49
C MET A 1 -5.24 55.80 -75.98
N ARG A 2 -6.12 55.06 -75.34
CA ARG A 2 -6.32 55.11 -73.90
C ARG A 2 -5.71 53.82 -73.30
N LYS A 3 -4.77 53.96 -72.36
CA LYS A 3 -4.17 52.86 -71.64
C LYS A 3 -5.07 52.53 -70.47
N LEU A 4 -5.53 51.27 -70.37
CA LEU A 4 -6.24 50.71 -69.23
C LEU A 4 -5.16 50.29 -68.24
N VAL A 5 -5.27 50.77 -66.98
CA VAL A 5 -4.47 50.33 -65.86
C VAL A 5 -5.32 49.36 -65.02
N LEU A 6 -4.89 48.13 -64.97
CA LEU A 6 -5.53 47.08 -64.18
C LEU A 6 -4.90 47.06 -62.76
N SER A 7 -5.67 47.44 -61.75
CA SER A 7 -5.22 47.40 -60.38
C SER A 7 -5.51 46.01 -59.81
N LEU A 8 -4.46 45.30 -59.46
CA LEU A 8 -4.52 43.98 -58.76
C LEU A 8 -4.66 44.22 -57.23
N LEU A 9 -5.81 43.92 -56.66
CA LEU A 9 -6.00 43.88 -55.20
C LEU A 9 -5.46 42.56 -54.65
N VAL A 10 -4.37 42.61 -53.91
CA VAL A 10 -3.84 41.47 -53.16
C VAL A 10 -4.53 41.47 -51.80
N ALA A 11 -5.44 40.53 -51.57
CA ALA A 11 -6.03 40.25 -50.24
C ALA A 11 -5.03 39.45 -49.40
N ILE A 12 -4.44 40.07 -48.40
CA ILE A 12 -3.62 39.40 -47.41
C ILE A 12 -4.54 38.76 -46.38
N LEU A 13 -4.69 37.44 -46.43
CA LEU A 13 -5.30 36.62 -45.40
C LEU A 13 -4.34 36.53 -44.19
N PHE A 14 -4.62 37.24 -43.12
CA PHE A 14 -4.02 36.98 -41.83
C PHE A 14 -4.60 35.67 -41.27
N ALA A 15 -3.87 34.58 -41.41
CA ALA A 15 -4.13 33.38 -40.64
C ALA A 15 -3.71 33.66 -39.18
N SER A 16 -4.70 33.90 -38.33
CA SER A 16 -4.52 33.88 -36.88
C SER A 16 -4.11 32.47 -36.50
N CYS A 17 -2.82 32.23 -36.24
CA CYS A 17 -2.38 31.07 -35.47
C CYS A 17 -2.94 31.24 -34.03
N ALA A 18 -4.06 30.59 -33.72
CA ALA A 18 -4.43 30.37 -32.33
C ALA A 18 -3.33 29.51 -31.72
N GLU A 19 -2.56 30.09 -30.82
CA GLU A 19 -1.67 29.33 -29.95
C GLU A 19 -2.48 28.23 -29.27
N LYS A 20 -2.10 26.98 -29.49
CA LYS A 20 -2.60 25.86 -28.71
C LYS A 20 -2.32 26.20 -27.23
N PRO A 21 -3.30 26.05 -26.34
CA PRO A 21 -3.05 26.28 -24.94
C PRO A 21 -1.86 25.43 -24.50
N SER A 22 -0.92 26.05 -23.83
CA SER A 22 0.24 25.39 -23.24
C SER A 22 -0.28 24.21 -22.40
N ILE A 23 0.26 23.03 -22.65
CA ILE A 23 0.01 21.85 -21.85
C ILE A 23 0.27 22.25 -20.39
N ALA A 24 -0.79 22.27 -19.59
CA ALA A 24 -0.69 22.53 -18.16
C ALA A 24 0.34 21.57 -17.57
N LYS A 25 1.16 22.07 -16.62
CA LYS A 25 2.11 21.28 -15.85
C LYS A 25 1.49 19.94 -15.55
N THR A 26 2.09 18.86 -16.05
CA THR A 26 1.73 17.49 -15.69
C THR A 26 1.79 17.39 -14.17
N GLU A 27 0.63 17.24 -13.53
CA GLU A 27 0.61 16.90 -12.11
C GLU A 27 1.39 15.59 -11.95
N LEU A 28 2.17 15.47 -10.85
CA LEU A 28 2.90 14.25 -10.54
C LEU A 28 1.93 13.07 -10.51
N ALA A 29 2.38 11.90 -10.97
CA ALA A 29 1.62 10.68 -10.82
C ALA A 29 1.35 10.42 -9.32
N THR A 30 0.14 9.99 -9.00
CA THR A 30 -0.22 9.61 -7.65
C THR A 30 -0.53 8.12 -7.57
N VAL A 31 -0.37 7.54 -6.38
CA VAL A 31 -0.71 6.15 -6.06
C VAL A 31 -1.60 6.11 -4.84
N CYS A 32 -2.35 5.02 -4.67
CA CYS A 32 -3.26 4.81 -3.55
C CYS A 32 -3.25 3.34 -3.13
N ASN A 33 -3.36 3.06 -1.84
CA ASN A 33 -3.41 1.69 -1.31
C ASN A 33 -4.84 1.11 -1.30
N PRO A 34 -4.99 -0.22 -1.59
CA PRO A 34 -3.96 -1.13 -2.10
C PRO A 34 -3.41 -0.69 -3.44
N MET A 35 -2.14 -1.01 -3.72
CA MET A 35 -1.49 -0.65 -4.99
C MET A 35 -2.31 -1.12 -6.19
N ASN A 36 -2.35 -0.30 -7.25
CA ASN A 36 -3.03 -0.62 -8.51
C ASN A 36 -2.21 -1.64 -9.32
N LEU A 37 -2.24 -2.90 -8.88
CA LEU A 37 -1.61 -4.03 -9.55
C LEU A 37 -2.68 -4.94 -10.18
N SER A 38 -2.32 -5.63 -11.26
CA SER A 38 -3.13 -6.73 -11.78
C SER A 38 -2.96 -7.97 -10.90
N TYR A 39 -3.56 -7.95 -9.72
CA TYR A 39 -3.55 -9.08 -8.78
C TYR A 39 -4.17 -10.31 -9.42
N ARG A 40 -3.41 -11.40 -9.45
CA ARG A 40 -3.84 -12.64 -10.09
C ARG A 40 -4.65 -13.51 -9.14
N PHE A 41 -5.53 -14.31 -9.68
CA PHE A 41 -6.06 -15.45 -8.94
C PHE A 41 -4.92 -16.44 -8.68
N ARG A 42 -4.95 -17.08 -7.52
CA ARG A 42 -3.94 -18.07 -7.17
C ARG A 42 -3.83 -19.14 -8.28
N PRO A 43 -2.61 -19.59 -8.58
CA PRO A 43 -2.38 -20.66 -9.55
C PRO A 43 -2.94 -22.02 -9.10
N ASP A 44 -3.10 -22.21 -7.79
CA ASP A 44 -3.53 -23.46 -7.16
C ASP A 44 -4.60 -23.25 -6.07
N GLY A 45 -5.43 -24.25 -5.83
CA GLY A 45 -6.37 -24.29 -4.69
C GLY A 45 -7.62 -23.41 -4.85
N GLU A 46 -8.03 -22.73 -3.77
CA GLU A 46 -9.30 -21.99 -3.71
C GLU A 46 -9.28 -20.70 -4.53
N SER A 47 -10.44 -20.31 -5.06
CA SER A 47 -10.62 -19.08 -5.81
C SER A 47 -10.45 -17.86 -4.91
N ARG A 48 -9.30 -17.17 -5.02
CA ARG A 48 -9.02 -15.86 -4.42
C ARG A 48 -7.83 -15.22 -5.10
N ARG A 49 -7.75 -13.90 -5.00
CA ARG A 49 -6.55 -13.15 -5.40
C ARG A 49 -5.57 -13.05 -4.25
N GLU A 50 -4.30 -13.15 -4.55
CA GLU A 50 -3.25 -13.01 -3.56
C GLU A 50 -2.00 -12.38 -4.18
N ALA A 51 -1.38 -11.45 -3.47
CA ALA A 51 0.00 -11.00 -3.62
C ALA A 51 0.42 -10.38 -2.30
N ALA A 52 1.52 -10.86 -1.73
CA ALA A 52 1.99 -10.46 -0.41
C ALA A 52 3.49 -10.65 -0.29
N ASP A 53 4.03 -10.32 0.87
CA ASP A 53 5.43 -10.55 1.17
C ASP A 53 6.33 -9.96 0.05
N PRO A 54 6.13 -8.66 -0.30
CA PRO A 54 6.73 -8.09 -1.50
C PRO A 54 8.24 -7.88 -1.34
N THR A 55 9.00 -8.39 -2.29
CA THR A 55 10.39 -7.99 -2.52
C THR A 55 10.46 -7.10 -3.75
N VAL A 56 11.01 -5.91 -3.58
CA VAL A 56 11.25 -4.98 -4.68
C VAL A 56 12.74 -4.71 -4.82
N ILE A 57 13.22 -4.78 -6.05
CA ILE A 57 14.60 -4.46 -6.40
C ILE A 57 14.66 -3.51 -7.59
N GLU A 58 15.71 -2.70 -7.68
CA GLU A 58 16.04 -1.94 -8.89
C GLU A 58 17.00 -2.78 -9.75
N PHE A 59 16.73 -2.83 -11.05
CA PHE A 59 17.60 -3.48 -12.03
C PHE A 59 17.60 -2.71 -13.35
N LYS A 60 18.75 -2.19 -13.75
CA LYS A 60 18.95 -1.43 -15.00
C LYS A 60 17.99 -0.25 -15.18
N GLY A 61 17.75 0.49 -14.09
CA GLY A 61 16.90 1.68 -14.07
C GLY A 61 15.40 1.40 -14.06
N GLU A 62 14.99 0.16 -13.76
CA GLU A 62 13.59 -0.22 -13.57
C GLU A 62 13.43 -1.03 -12.29
N TYR A 63 12.23 -0.98 -11.71
CA TYR A 63 11.87 -1.69 -10.49
C TYR A 63 11.17 -3.00 -10.83
N TYR A 64 11.48 -4.05 -10.08
CA TYR A 64 10.85 -5.37 -10.20
C TYR A 64 10.27 -5.78 -8.86
N LEU A 65 8.98 -6.10 -8.83
CA LEU A 65 8.23 -6.49 -7.65
C LEU A 65 7.86 -7.98 -7.74
N PHE A 66 8.37 -8.77 -6.83
CA PHE A 66 8.04 -10.18 -6.64
C PHE A 66 7.15 -10.31 -5.41
N ALA A 67 6.13 -11.18 -5.48
CA ALA A 67 5.21 -11.39 -4.37
C ALA A 67 4.69 -12.82 -4.34
N SER A 68 4.28 -13.27 -3.16
CA SER A 68 3.68 -14.60 -2.91
C SER A 68 2.48 -14.86 -3.79
N LYS A 69 2.34 -16.09 -4.29
CA LYS A 69 1.15 -16.60 -5.00
C LYS A 69 0.75 -15.83 -6.26
N SER A 70 1.65 -15.04 -6.82
CA SER A 70 1.33 -14.10 -7.92
C SER A 70 1.32 -14.72 -9.32
N GLY A 71 1.90 -15.89 -9.52
CA GLY A 71 2.00 -16.52 -10.85
C GLY A 71 2.92 -15.78 -11.84
N GLY A 72 3.67 -14.81 -11.35
CA GLY A 72 4.57 -13.94 -12.09
C GLY A 72 5.06 -12.80 -11.19
N TYR A 73 5.42 -11.69 -11.77
CA TYR A 73 5.89 -10.51 -11.06
C TYR A 73 5.59 -9.25 -11.88
N TRP A 74 5.85 -8.10 -11.31
CA TRP A 74 5.61 -6.82 -11.99
C TRP A 74 6.92 -6.06 -12.20
N HIS A 75 6.95 -5.21 -13.23
CA HIS A 75 8.00 -4.21 -13.39
C HIS A 75 7.42 -2.82 -13.57
N SER A 76 8.18 -1.82 -13.17
CA SER A 76 7.83 -0.39 -13.24
C SER A 76 9.07 0.45 -13.55
N LYS A 77 8.87 1.59 -14.22
CA LYS A 77 9.90 2.61 -14.42
C LYS A 77 9.84 3.74 -13.40
N ASP A 78 8.70 3.88 -12.73
CA ASP A 78 8.35 5.08 -11.96
C ASP A 78 7.69 4.78 -10.61
N LEU A 79 7.57 3.50 -10.21
CA LEU A 79 6.88 3.04 -9.01
C LEU A 79 5.36 3.31 -9.00
N ALA A 80 4.83 4.04 -9.98
CA ALA A 80 3.41 4.37 -10.10
C ALA A 80 2.67 3.40 -11.03
N GLN A 81 3.27 3.08 -12.17
CA GLN A 81 2.67 2.23 -13.20
C GLN A 81 3.40 0.89 -13.26
N TRP A 82 2.66 -0.19 -13.08
CA TRP A 82 3.20 -1.54 -13.01
C TRP A 82 2.67 -2.44 -14.13
N THR A 83 3.57 -3.15 -14.78
CA THR A 83 3.25 -4.11 -15.85
C THR A 83 3.55 -5.52 -15.36
N PHE A 84 2.57 -6.43 -15.48
CA PHE A 84 2.72 -7.82 -15.08
C PHE A 84 3.53 -8.63 -16.08
N VAL A 85 4.46 -9.43 -15.58
CA VAL A 85 5.25 -10.41 -16.35
C VAL A 85 4.86 -11.80 -15.89
N LEU A 86 4.20 -12.55 -16.77
CA LEU A 86 3.90 -13.96 -16.51
C LEU A 86 5.19 -14.78 -16.55
N SER A 87 5.40 -15.66 -15.57
CA SER A 87 6.50 -16.61 -15.57
C SER A 87 6.02 -17.98 -15.13
N ASN A 88 6.42 -19.03 -15.87
CA ASN A 88 6.18 -20.42 -15.56
C ASN A 88 7.46 -21.13 -15.08
N GLU A 89 8.57 -20.41 -14.96
CA GLU A 89 9.90 -21.00 -14.71
C GLU A 89 10.36 -20.80 -13.27
N ILE A 90 9.69 -19.93 -12.51
CA ILE A 90 9.92 -19.71 -11.09
C ILE A 90 8.69 -20.11 -10.26
N PRO A 91 8.88 -20.65 -9.05
CA PRO A 91 7.79 -21.16 -8.23
C PRO A 91 7.05 -20.05 -7.46
N VAL A 92 6.58 -19.01 -8.16
CA VAL A 92 5.82 -17.89 -7.57
C VAL A 92 4.41 -18.27 -7.09
N GLU A 93 4.06 -19.55 -7.13
CA GLU A 93 2.96 -20.18 -6.40
C GLU A 93 3.27 -20.41 -4.93
N ASP A 94 4.56 -20.39 -4.54
CA ASP A 94 5.01 -20.45 -3.16
C ASP A 94 5.05 -19.06 -2.52
N TYR A 95 5.60 -18.94 -1.33
CA TYR A 95 5.52 -17.73 -0.49
C TYR A 95 6.83 -16.97 -0.45
N ALA A 96 6.78 -15.71 -0.03
CA ALA A 96 7.89 -14.85 0.35
C ALA A 96 9.13 -14.96 -0.56
N PRO A 97 9.04 -14.52 -1.81
CA PRO A 97 10.20 -14.49 -2.69
C PRO A 97 11.23 -13.45 -2.19
N THR A 98 12.51 -13.79 -2.26
CA THR A 98 13.61 -12.83 -2.15
C THR A 98 14.32 -12.71 -3.49
N ALA A 99 14.77 -11.51 -3.82
CA ALA A 99 15.54 -11.25 -5.03
C ALA A 99 16.70 -10.29 -4.75
N ILE A 100 17.80 -10.48 -5.47
CA ILE A 100 18.98 -9.62 -5.40
C ILE A 100 19.62 -9.48 -6.76
N VAL A 101 20.23 -8.33 -7.01
CA VAL A 101 21.06 -8.10 -8.19
C VAL A 101 22.51 -8.39 -7.84
N LEU A 102 23.08 -9.40 -8.49
CA LEU A 102 24.51 -9.70 -8.41
C LEU A 102 25.11 -9.59 -9.81
N ARG A 103 26.07 -8.68 -9.97
CA ARG A 103 26.58 -8.33 -11.29
C ARG A 103 25.41 -7.94 -12.21
N ASP A 104 25.33 -8.18 -13.43
CA ASP A 104 24.21 -7.80 -14.33
C ASP A 104 23.07 -8.85 -14.38
N THR A 105 22.74 -9.48 -13.26
CA THR A 105 21.78 -10.59 -13.22
C THR A 105 20.97 -10.54 -11.93
N ILE A 106 19.67 -10.73 -12.03
CA ILE A 106 18.79 -10.95 -10.86
C ILE A 106 18.88 -12.42 -10.46
N PHE A 107 19.10 -12.65 -9.17
CA PHE A 107 18.98 -13.95 -8.53
C PHE A 107 17.78 -13.95 -7.59
N MET A 108 17.06 -15.06 -7.51
CA MET A 108 15.84 -15.19 -6.71
C MET A 108 15.79 -16.55 -6.02
N ALA A 109 15.33 -16.56 -4.79
CA ALA A 109 14.89 -17.74 -4.07
C ALA A 109 13.48 -17.50 -3.51
N ILE A 110 12.83 -18.57 -3.02
CA ILE A 110 11.45 -18.48 -2.52
C ILE A 110 11.32 -19.33 -1.25
N SER A 111 10.45 -18.92 -0.34
CA SER A 111 10.11 -19.66 0.87
C SER A 111 9.48 -21.00 0.52
N SER A 112 10.14 -22.08 0.89
CA SER A 112 9.65 -23.43 0.60
C SER A 112 10.22 -24.46 1.57
N LYS A 113 9.43 -25.46 1.92
CA LYS A 113 9.88 -26.63 2.71
C LYS A 113 10.57 -27.69 1.87
N HIS A 114 10.44 -27.63 0.54
CA HIS A 114 10.89 -28.70 -0.36
C HIS A 114 11.78 -28.19 -1.49
N ASN A 115 11.55 -26.95 -1.95
CA ASN A 115 12.35 -26.32 -2.99
C ASN A 115 13.44 -25.45 -2.36
N LYS A 116 14.69 -25.70 -2.73
CA LYS A 116 15.85 -24.92 -2.30
C LYS A 116 16.63 -24.32 -3.48
N LYS A 117 15.99 -24.25 -4.63
CA LYS A 117 16.59 -23.72 -5.85
C LYS A 117 16.78 -22.21 -5.80
N VAL A 118 17.91 -21.77 -6.34
CA VAL A 118 18.15 -20.39 -6.72
C VAL A 118 17.93 -20.26 -8.23
N TYR A 119 17.23 -19.23 -8.64
CA TYR A 119 16.92 -18.94 -10.04
C TYR A 119 17.60 -17.65 -10.47
N LYS A 120 17.94 -17.51 -11.76
CA LYS A 120 18.49 -16.27 -12.28
C LYS A 120 17.88 -15.84 -13.60
N SER A 121 17.87 -14.53 -13.83
CA SER A 121 17.51 -13.91 -15.11
C SER A 121 18.34 -12.65 -15.36
N ALA A 122 18.91 -12.54 -16.55
CA ALA A 122 19.56 -11.31 -17.04
C ALA A 122 18.60 -10.44 -17.89
N ASP A 123 17.43 -11.01 -18.25
CA ASP A 123 16.34 -10.35 -18.96
C ASP A 123 14.98 -10.68 -18.30
N PRO A 124 14.71 -10.08 -17.13
CA PRO A 124 13.49 -10.39 -16.39
C PRO A 124 12.19 -10.02 -17.12
N LYS A 125 12.22 -9.09 -18.08
CA LYS A 125 11.03 -8.76 -18.88
C LYS A 125 10.55 -9.90 -19.77
N SER A 126 11.43 -10.82 -20.12
CA SER A 126 11.08 -12.02 -20.91
C SER A 126 10.26 -13.04 -20.14
N GLY A 127 10.18 -12.93 -18.82
CA GLY A 127 9.57 -13.94 -17.94
C GLY A 127 10.38 -15.23 -17.82
N LYS A 128 11.59 -15.29 -18.41
CA LYS A 128 12.45 -16.47 -18.47
C LYS A 128 13.49 -16.48 -17.36
N TRP A 129 13.60 -17.62 -16.72
CA TRP A 129 14.52 -17.87 -15.62
C TRP A 129 15.22 -19.22 -15.78
N LEU A 130 16.42 -19.35 -15.20
CA LEU A 130 17.19 -20.56 -15.14
C LEU A 130 17.44 -20.93 -13.68
N ALA A 131 17.12 -22.14 -13.28
CA ALA A 131 17.59 -22.70 -12.01
C ALA A 131 19.11 -22.92 -12.11
N VAL A 132 19.87 -22.42 -11.13
CA VAL A 132 21.33 -22.41 -11.22
C VAL A 132 22.02 -23.18 -10.10
N ASP A 133 21.49 -23.10 -8.89
CA ASP A 133 22.08 -23.77 -7.74
C ASP A 133 21.00 -24.11 -6.69
N ASP A 134 21.41 -24.86 -5.67
CA ASP A 134 20.59 -25.18 -4.51
C ASP A 134 21.19 -24.51 -3.27
N LEU A 135 20.35 -23.91 -2.44
CA LEU A 135 20.73 -23.58 -1.07
C LEU A 135 21.04 -24.89 -0.28
N ASP A 136 21.86 -24.81 0.74
CA ASP A 136 22.22 -25.97 1.57
C ASP A 136 20.98 -26.67 2.17
N PHE A 137 19.92 -25.88 2.44
CA PHE A 137 18.69 -26.33 3.04
C PHE A 137 17.50 -25.55 2.48
N PRO A 138 16.27 -26.07 2.54
CA PRO A 138 15.07 -25.31 2.26
C PRO A 138 14.93 -24.17 3.29
N VAL A 139 14.69 -22.95 2.81
CA VAL A 139 14.54 -21.75 3.65
C VAL A 139 13.09 -21.33 3.74
N GLU A 140 12.73 -20.74 4.88
CA GLU A 140 11.44 -20.10 5.08
C GLU A 140 11.68 -18.59 5.20
N ASP A 141 10.96 -17.80 4.40
CA ASP A 141 11.00 -16.34 4.32
C ASP A 141 12.42 -15.77 4.19
N PRO A 142 13.13 -16.13 3.11
CA PRO A 142 14.50 -15.72 2.89
C PRO A 142 14.62 -14.23 2.53
N CYS A 143 15.76 -13.62 2.91
CA CYS A 143 16.20 -12.33 2.41
C CYS A 143 17.68 -12.39 2.06
N PHE A 144 18.01 -12.17 0.80
CA PHE A 144 19.40 -11.96 0.37
C PHE A 144 19.82 -10.51 0.61
N TYR A 145 21.04 -10.32 1.10
CA TYR A 145 21.66 -9.03 1.25
C TYR A 145 23.14 -9.08 0.87
N GLN A 146 23.58 -8.27 -0.07
CA GLN A 146 24.99 -8.10 -0.39
C GLN A 146 25.51 -6.81 0.24
N ASP A 147 26.60 -6.92 1.00
CA ASP A 147 27.26 -5.76 1.58
C ASP A 147 28.26 -5.10 0.61
N THR A 148 28.76 -3.94 0.98
CA THR A 148 29.71 -3.13 0.20
C THR A 148 31.08 -3.79 0.00
N ASP A 149 31.42 -4.82 0.80
CA ASP A 149 32.60 -5.66 0.65
C ASP A 149 32.37 -6.91 -0.23
N GLU A 150 31.23 -6.93 -0.95
CA GLU A 150 30.77 -7.99 -1.85
C GLU A 150 30.38 -9.31 -1.14
N LYS A 151 30.43 -9.39 0.18
CA LYS A 151 29.92 -10.54 0.92
C LYS A 151 28.41 -10.63 0.82
N LEU A 152 27.91 -11.85 0.70
CA LEU A 152 26.50 -12.15 0.59
C LEU A 152 25.99 -12.80 1.89
N TYR A 153 24.85 -12.30 2.36
CA TYR A 153 24.19 -12.78 3.56
C TYR A 153 22.79 -13.28 3.23
N LEU A 154 22.37 -14.33 3.93
CA LEU A 154 21.02 -14.87 3.90
C LEU A 154 20.43 -14.73 5.30
N TYR A 155 19.34 -13.97 5.41
CA TYR A 155 18.47 -13.94 6.60
C TYR A 155 17.26 -14.79 6.31
N TRP A 156 16.74 -15.51 7.33
CA TRP A 156 15.53 -16.33 7.15
C TRP A 156 14.87 -16.68 8.48
N GLY A 157 13.66 -17.19 8.39
CA GLY A 157 12.86 -17.72 9.49
C GLY A 157 11.40 -17.30 9.38
N CYS A 158 10.51 -18.23 9.67
CA CYS A 158 9.07 -18.03 9.77
C CYS A 158 8.54 -18.95 10.86
N SER A 159 8.39 -18.44 12.08
CA SER A 159 8.03 -19.27 13.24
C SER A 159 7.42 -18.46 14.37
N ASN A 160 6.55 -19.12 15.14
CA ASN A 160 6.05 -18.60 16.42
C ASN A 160 6.79 -19.14 17.64
N VAL A 161 7.87 -19.92 17.44
CA VAL A 161 8.67 -20.56 18.51
C VAL A 161 10.17 -20.53 18.29
N LYS A 162 10.62 -20.20 17.07
CA LYS A 162 12.05 -20.16 16.72
C LYS A 162 12.45 -18.73 16.38
N PRO A 163 13.74 -18.37 16.62
CA PRO A 163 14.27 -17.07 16.22
C PRO A 163 14.37 -16.92 14.69
N LEU A 164 14.68 -15.71 14.27
CA LEU A 164 15.20 -15.45 12.94
C LEU A 164 16.70 -15.72 12.91
N TYR A 165 17.23 -16.06 11.74
CA TYR A 165 18.61 -16.48 11.55
C TYR A 165 19.33 -15.65 10.50
N VAL A 166 20.68 -15.66 10.56
CA VAL A 166 21.55 -15.12 9.50
C VAL A 166 22.75 -16.04 9.29
N SER A 167 23.16 -16.17 8.02
CA SER A 167 24.42 -16.77 7.61
C SER A 167 25.11 -15.94 6.54
N GLU A 168 26.45 -15.90 6.55
CA GLU A 168 27.23 -15.55 5.37
C GLU A 168 27.14 -16.71 4.37
N ILE A 169 26.92 -16.43 3.09
CA ILE A 169 26.83 -17.45 2.03
C ILE A 169 27.77 -17.11 0.89
N ASP A 170 28.27 -18.13 0.19
CA ASP A 170 29.13 -17.94 -0.97
C ASP A 170 28.38 -17.35 -2.16
N VAL A 171 28.90 -16.26 -2.72
CA VAL A 171 28.25 -15.50 -3.80
C VAL A 171 28.11 -16.27 -5.12
N ASN A 172 28.83 -17.36 -5.30
CA ASN A 172 28.79 -18.16 -6.52
C ASN A 172 27.97 -19.45 -6.37
N THR A 173 27.99 -20.06 -5.19
CA THR A 173 27.35 -21.36 -4.92
C THR A 173 26.11 -21.25 -4.01
N PHE A 174 25.90 -20.11 -3.37
CA PHE A 174 24.84 -19.87 -2.37
C PHE A 174 24.90 -20.79 -1.15
N ASN A 175 26.01 -21.51 -0.95
CA ASN A 175 26.23 -22.37 0.21
C ASN A 175 26.64 -21.54 1.42
N VAL A 176 26.29 -22.02 2.62
CA VAL A 176 26.62 -21.35 3.88
C VAL A 176 28.14 -21.38 4.10
N ILE A 177 28.70 -20.24 4.51
CA ILE A 177 30.10 -20.08 4.93
C ILE A 177 30.11 -19.79 6.44
N GLY A 178 30.72 -20.71 7.20
CA GLY A 178 30.89 -20.53 8.65
C GLY A 178 29.62 -20.84 9.46
N GLU A 179 29.36 -20.02 10.48
CA GLU A 179 28.30 -20.25 11.45
C GLU A 179 26.98 -19.57 11.06
N THR A 180 25.86 -20.26 11.27
CA THR A 180 24.56 -19.68 11.34
C THR A 180 24.33 -19.06 12.72
N LYS A 181 23.89 -17.80 12.77
CA LYS A 181 23.59 -17.09 14.01
C LYS A 181 22.11 -16.86 14.19
N GLU A 182 21.63 -16.96 15.43
CA GLU A 182 20.33 -16.44 15.83
C GLU A 182 20.39 -14.90 15.89
N VAL A 183 19.37 -14.24 15.34
CA VAL A 183 19.33 -12.78 15.21
C VAL A 183 18.46 -12.16 16.28
N LEU A 184 17.18 -12.57 16.35
CA LEU A 184 16.20 -12.03 17.29
C LEU A 184 15.08 -13.04 17.55
N ASN A 185 14.45 -12.86 18.71
CA ASN A 185 13.26 -13.58 19.15
C ASN A 185 12.12 -12.60 19.39
N GLN A 186 10.89 -13.12 19.36
CA GLN A 186 9.69 -12.37 19.73
C GLN A 186 9.72 -11.92 21.20
N ASN A 187 9.13 -10.77 21.49
CA ASN A 187 8.94 -10.29 22.84
C ASN A 187 7.58 -9.56 23.03
N PRO A 188 6.44 -10.24 22.81
CA PRO A 188 5.12 -9.63 22.95
C PRO A 188 4.81 -9.20 24.39
N ALA A 189 5.60 -9.64 25.38
CA ALA A 189 5.47 -9.18 26.77
C ALA A 189 5.86 -7.70 26.91
N GLU A 190 6.80 -7.22 26.11
CA GLU A 190 7.26 -5.83 26.10
C GLU A 190 6.75 -5.04 24.89
N TYR A 191 6.61 -5.69 23.74
CA TYR A 191 6.25 -5.03 22.47
C TYR A 191 4.78 -5.33 22.15
N GLY A 192 3.92 -4.36 22.41
CA GLY A 192 2.47 -4.51 22.23
C GLY A 192 2.08 -4.79 20.78
N TRP A 193 2.82 -4.25 19.81
CA TRP A 193 2.58 -4.47 18.39
C TRP A 193 2.88 -5.90 17.92
N GLU A 194 3.68 -6.67 18.67
CA GLU A 194 3.88 -8.11 18.43
C GLU A 194 2.73 -8.97 18.98
N VAL A 195 1.84 -8.44 19.80
CA VAL A 195 0.68 -9.21 20.31
C VAL A 195 -0.30 -9.50 19.17
N ARG A 196 -0.78 -10.75 19.10
CA ARG A 196 -1.71 -11.24 18.08
C ARG A 196 -3.07 -10.54 18.11
N GLY A 197 -3.84 -10.72 17.03
CA GLY A 197 -5.19 -10.20 16.80
C GLY A 197 -5.22 -8.85 16.08
N ASP A 198 -6.32 -8.57 15.40
CA ASP A 198 -6.51 -7.36 14.58
C ASP A 198 -6.20 -6.04 15.32
N TYR A 199 -6.31 -6.03 16.64
CA TYR A 199 -6.05 -4.88 17.51
C TYR A 199 -5.08 -5.20 18.66
N ASN A 200 -4.17 -6.18 18.46
CA ASN A 200 -3.18 -6.62 19.45
C ASN A 200 -3.82 -7.04 20.80
N THR A 201 -4.80 -7.93 20.74
CA THR A 201 -5.62 -8.34 21.92
C THR A 201 -5.55 -9.83 22.24
N GLU A 202 -4.91 -10.66 21.44
CA GLU A 202 -4.83 -12.11 21.62
C GLU A 202 -3.54 -12.51 22.36
N TYR A 203 -3.47 -12.20 23.66
CA TYR A 203 -2.26 -12.35 24.49
C TYR A 203 -1.81 -13.80 24.70
N GLU A 204 -2.73 -14.77 24.57
CA GLU A 204 -2.45 -16.20 24.77
C GLU A 204 -1.77 -16.86 23.55
N ASN A 205 -1.75 -16.17 22.41
CA ASN A 205 -1.22 -16.70 21.17
C ASN A 205 0.19 -16.14 20.90
N ALA A 206 1.16 -17.02 20.70
CA ALA A 206 2.50 -16.60 20.33
C ALA A 206 2.49 -15.97 18.91
N PRO A 207 3.10 -14.79 18.74
CA PRO A 207 3.21 -14.15 17.43
C PRO A 207 4.14 -14.95 16.52
N TRP A 208 3.90 -14.84 15.22
CA TRP A 208 4.86 -15.24 14.18
C TRP A 208 5.91 -14.16 14.04
N LEU A 209 7.17 -14.60 13.88
CA LEU A 209 8.27 -13.78 13.40
C LEU A 209 8.65 -14.26 12.01
N GLU A 210 8.77 -13.33 11.09
CA GLU A 210 9.04 -13.63 9.68
C GLU A 210 9.57 -12.39 8.95
N GLY A 211 9.74 -12.44 7.62
CA GLY A 211 9.85 -11.28 6.76
C GLY A 211 11.10 -10.42 6.95
N CYS A 212 12.26 -11.04 7.03
CA CYS A 212 13.51 -10.28 7.09
C CYS A 212 13.73 -9.40 5.87
N TRP A 213 14.17 -8.15 6.10
CA TRP A 213 14.70 -7.27 5.06
C TRP A 213 15.83 -6.41 5.60
N MET A 214 16.94 -6.31 4.88
CA MET A 214 18.12 -5.57 5.32
C MET A 214 18.33 -4.30 4.52
N ASN A 215 18.46 -3.17 5.22
CA ASN A 215 18.96 -1.92 4.67
C ASN A 215 20.25 -1.49 5.36
N LYS A 216 21.16 -0.85 4.63
CA LYS A 216 22.35 -0.20 5.18
C LYS A 216 22.23 1.31 4.98
N HIS A 217 22.39 2.08 6.06
CA HIS A 217 22.36 3.53 6.01
C HIS A 217 23.40 4.12 6.97
N ASN A 218 24.25 5.03 6.47
CA ASN A 218 25.31 5.70 7.23
C ASN A 218 26.20 4.71 8.03
N GLY A 219 26.51 3.54 7.44
CA GLY A 219 27.37 2.51 8.05
C GLY A 219 26.67 1.63 9.07
N LYS A 220 25.40 1.83 9.38
CA LYS A 220 24.58 0.98 10.24
C LYS A 220 23.71 0.04 9.41
N TYR A 221 23.36 -1.11 9.98
CA TYR A 221 22.52 -2.14 9.38
C TYR A 221 21.17 -2.16 10.07
N TYR A 222 20.10 -2.02 9.30
CA TYR A 222 18.72 -1.97 9.75
C TYR A 222 17.99 -3.22 9.29
N LEU A 223 17.84 -4.18 10.20
CA LEU A 223 17.13 -5.42 9.93
C LEU A 223 15.65 -5.25 10.26
N GLN A 224 14.81 -5.19 9.23
CA GLN A 224 13.37 -5.24 9.35
C GLN A 224 12.93 -6.69 9.62
N TYR A 225 11.83 -6.87 10.35
CA TYR A 225 11.17 -8.14 10.59
C TYR A 225 9.70 -7.92 10.86
N SER A 226 8.89 -8.95 10.71
CA SER A 226 7.44 -8.83 10.74
C SER A 226 6.80 -9.61 11.87
N ALA A 227 5.77 -9.02 12.46
CA ALA A 227 4.89 -9.59 13.49
C ALA A 227 3.52 -8.87 13.45
N PRO A 228 2.46 -9.37 14.11
CA PRO A 228 2.34 -10.66 14.79
C PRO A 228 1.90 -11.81 13.89
N GLY A 229 1.45 -11.52 12.66
CA GLY A 229 1.02 -12.52 11.70
C GLY A 229 0.21 -11.95 10.56
N THR A 230 0.45 -12.45 9.38
CA THR A 230 0.01 -11.89 8.10
C THR A 230 -1.51 -11.77 7.87
N ARG A 231 -2.33 -12.48 8.65
CA ARG A 231 -3.81 -12.42 8.54
C ARG A 231 -4.45 -11.26 9.28
N GLU A 232 -3.69 -10.59 10.15
CA GLU A 232 -4.19 -9.63 11.13
C GLU A 232 -4.04 -8.20 10.61
N LYS A 233 -4.99 -7.32 10.95
CA LYS A 233 -4.90 -5.89 10.62
C LYS A 233 -3.67 -5.22 11.23
N SER A 234 -3.23 -5.73 12.38
CA SER A 234 -2.06 -5.27 13.13
C SER A 234 -0.72 -5.73 12.53
N TYR A 235 -0.72 -6.45 11.41
CA TYR A 235 0.52 -6.93 10.79
C TYR A 235 1.45 -5.78 10.45
N ALA A 236 2.64 -5.81 11.02
CA ALA A 236 3.58 -4.69 11.06
C ALA A 236 5.02 -5.14 10.83
N ASP A 237 5.89 -4.21 10.48
CA ASP A 237 7.33 -4.41 10.52
C ASP A 237 7.96 -3.65 11.68
N GLY A 238 8.88 -4.32 12.37
CA GLY A 238 9.82 -3.72 13.32
C GLY A 238 11.23 -3.64 12.74
N VAL A 239 12.12 -2.95 13.44
CA VAL A 239 13.51 -2.78 13.04
C VAL A 239 14.46 -3.02 14.22
N TYR A 240 15.50 -3.80 13.95
CA TYR A 240 16.69 -3.90 14.80
C TYR A 240 17.89 -3.28 14.09
N VAL A 241 18.83 -2.72 14.84
CA VAL A 241 20.01 -2.01 14.32
C VAL A 241 21.30 -2.67 14.82
N ALA A 242 22.31 -2.74 13.95
CA ALA A 242 23.64 -3.27 14.27
C ALA A 242 24.75 -2.48 13.56
N ASP A 243 25.99 -2.71 14.01
CA ASP A 243 27.22 -2.22 13.36
C ASP A 243 27.80 -3.25 12.36
N HIS A 244 27.26 -4.45 12.31
CA HIS A 244 27.70 -5.53 11.43
C HIS A 244 26.49 -6.31 10.89
N PRO A 245 26.49 -6.81 9.65
CA PRO A 245 25.34 -7.51 9.06
C PRO A 245 24.96 -8.79 9.81
N MET A 246 25.88 -9.41 10.54
CA MET A 246 25.59 -10.57 11.41
C MET A 246 25.36 -10.19 12.88
N GLY A 247 25.07 -8.92 13.18
CA GLY A 247 24.84 -8.43 14.53
C GLY A 247 26.09 -8.26 15.40
N PRO A 248 25.94 -8.09 16.72
CA PRO A 248 24.69 -8.21 17.47
C PRO A 248 23.70 -7.08 17.15
N PHE A 249 22.42 -7.43 17.09
CA PHE A 249 21.35 -6.52 16.81
C PHE A 249 20.67 -6.01 18.09
N THR A 250 20.30 -4.75 18.11
CA THR A 250 19.53 -4.12 19.18
C THR A 250 18.24 -3.53 18.61
N LEU A 251 17.13 -3.60 19.37
CA LEU A 251 15.86 -3.01 18.94
C LEU A 251 16.05 -1.52 18.65
N ALA A 252 15.62 -1.05 17.49
CA ALA A 252 15.64 0.37 17.17
C ALA A 252 14.73 1.16 18.13
N GLU A 253 15.08 2.41 18.36
CA GLU A 253 14.36 3.27 19.30
C GLU A 253 12.89 3.45 18.89
N HIS A 254 12.62 3.56 17.59
CA HIS A 254 11.28 3.72 17.04
C HIS A 254 10.75 2.39 16.49
N ASN A 255 9.80 1.79 17.18
CA ASN A 255 9.10 0.56 16.78
C ASN A 255 7.63 0.60 17.18
N PRO A 256 6.75 -0.01 16.35
CA PRO A 256 7.04 -0.66 15.06
C PRO A 256 7.49 0.35 14.00
N PHE A 257 8.27 -0.11 13.01
CA PHE A 257 8.74 0.70 11.88
C PHE A 257 7.59 1.11 10.96
N ALA A 258 6.74 0.15 10.58
CA ALA A 258 5.56 0.33 9.74
C ALA A 258 4.36 -0.36 10.37
N TYR A 259 3.30 0.38 10.67
CA TYR A 259 2.12 -0.14 11.37
C TYR A 259 0.86 0.58 10.90
N LYS A 260 -0.13 -0.18 10.41
CA LYS A 260 -1.38 0.36 9.85
C LYS A 260 -2.57 -0.57 10.15
N PRO A 261 -3.12 -0.55 11.37
CA PRO A 261 -4.21 -1.46 11.77
C PRO A 261 -5.61 -0.93 11.45
N GLU A 262 -5.73 0.27 10.89
CA GLU A 262 -6.99 1.00 10.72
C GLU A 262 -7.15 1.58 9.31
N GLY A 263 -8.33 2.11 9.00
CA GLY A 263 -8.70 2.66 7.70
C GLY A 263 -9.18 1.60 6.73
N PHE A 264 -9.21 1.94 5.44
CA PHE A 264 -9.72 1.08 4.37
C PHE A 264 -8.88 -0.19 4.20
N ALA A 265 -7.56 -0.05 4.09
CA ALA A 265 -6.61 -1.14 3.89
C ALA A 265 -5.64 -1.22 5.07
N CYS A 266 -5.60 -2.35 5.75
CA CYS A 266 -4.84 -2.56 6.97
C CYS A 266 -3.67 -3.52 6.75
N GLY A 267 -2.58 -3.32 7.50
CA GLY A 267 -1.36 -4.10 7.42
C GLY A 267 -0.25 -3.37 6.68
N ALA A 268 0.99 -3.59 7.12
CA ALA A 268 2.21 -3.04 6.52
C ALA A 268 3.43 -3.96 6.76
N GLY A 269 3.21 -5.21 7.18
CA GLY A 269 4.27 -6.16 7.52
C GLY A 269 4.79 -6.95 6.33
N HIS A 270 5.86 -7.71 6.55
CA HIS A 270 6.61 -8.53 5.60
C HIS A 270 6.88 -7.79 4.31
N GLY A 271 7.62 -6.71 4.46
CA GLY A 271 7.88 -5.80 3.37
C GLY A 271 9.34 -5.69 2.99
N SER A 272 9.57 -4.92 1.95
CA SER A 272 10.88 -4.48 1.51
C SER A 272 10.93 -2.96 1.45
N THR A 273 12.06 -2.37 1.86
CA THR A 273 12.28 -0.93 1.77
C THR A 273 13.38 -0.65 0.77
N ILE A 274 13.04 0.13 -0.26
CA ILE A 274 13.93 0.45 -1.37
C ILE A 274 14.18 1.95 -1.48
N GLU A 275 15.29 2.31 -2.11
CA GLU A 275 15.62 3.68 -2.50
C GLU A 275 15.22 3.92 -3.97
N ASP A 276 14.58 5.06 -4.27
CA ASP A 276 14.28 5.45 -5.64
C ASP A 276 15.45 6.22 -6.29
N ALA A 277 15.33 6.50 -7.58
CA ALA A 277 16.35 7.23 -8.35
C ALA A 277 16.63 8.67 -7.82
N TYR A 278 15.80 9.20 -6.93
CA TYR A 278 15.95 10.53 -6.35
C TYR A 278 16.44 10.49 -4.91
N GLY A 279 16.70 9.28 -4.38
CA GLY A 279 17.15 9.06 -3.01
C GLY A 279 16.02 9.02 -1.99
N ASN A 280 14.75 8.87 -2.38
CA ASN A 280 13.65 8.67 -1.46
C ASN A 280 13.50 7.18 -1.15
N PHE A 281 12.99 6.87 0.04
CA PHE A 281 12.78 5.49 0.46
C PHE A 281 11.30 5.17 0.50
N TRP A 282 10.98 3.94 0.08
CA TRP A 282 9.63 3.42 -0.02
C TRP A 282 9.56 2.04 0.59
N HIS A 283 8.65 1.87 1.53
CA HIS A 283 8.35 0.59 2.13
C HIS A 283 7.13 -0.03 1.41
N LEU A 284 7.32 -1.22 0.84
CA LEU A 284 6.22 -2.01 0.30
C LEU A 284 5.94 -3.13 1.30
N GLY A 285 4.71 -3.21 1.79
CA GLY A 285 4.32 -4.18 2.81
C GLY A 285 3.02 -4.92 2.46
N THR A 286 2.69 -5.92 3.25
CA THR A 286 1.50 -6.74 3.05
C THR A 286 0.26 -6.09 3.67
N ILE A 287 -0.80 -5.93 2.88
CA ILE A 287 -2.15 -5.58 3.30
C ILE A 287 -2.96 -6.85 3.48
N SER A 288 -3.60 -7.01 4.64
CA SER A 288 -4.42 -8.17 5.00
C SER A 288 -5.89 -7.92 4.68
N ILE A 289 -6.44 -8.61 3.68
CA ILE A 289 -7.88 -8.60 3.37
C ILE A 289 -8.60 -9.64 4.20
N SER A 290 -8.21 -10.93 4.10
CA SER A 290 -8.69 -12.03 4.95
C SER A 290 -10.22 -12.19 4.97
N VAL A 291 -10.90 -12.01 3.84
CA VAL A 291 -12.36 -12.19 3.72
C VAL A 291 -12.70 -13.64 3.37
N LYS A 292 -12.19 -14.13 2.24
CA LYS A 292 -12.42 -15.52 1.79
C LYS A 292 -11.45 -16.50 2.44
N HIS A 293 -10.23 -16.06 2.67
CA HIS A 293 -9.18 -16.88 3.26
C HIS A 293 -8.21 -16.01 4.07
N LYS A 294 -7.64 -16.57 5.14
CA LYS A 294 -6.67 -15.86 6.01
C LYS A 294 -5.44 -15.30 5.28
N PHE A 295 -5.10 -15.81 4.09
CA PHE A 295 -4.02 -15.36 3.24
C PHE A 295 -4.51 -14.61 1.99
N GLU A 296 -5.70 -14.06 2.01
CA GLU A 296 -6.13 -13.10 0.99
C GLU A 296 -5.50 -11.75 1.29
N ARG A 297 -4.51 -11.38 0.47
CA ARG A 297 -3.60 -10.28 0.77
C ARG A 297 -3.32 -9.42 -0.48
N ARG A 298 -2.87 -8.19 -0.25
CA ARG A 298 -2.47 -7.23 -1.29
C ARG A 298 -1.15 -6.56 -0.89
N VAL A 299 -0.62 -5.74 -1.78
CA VAL A 299 0.59 -4.95 -1.54
C VAL A 299 0.21 -3.51 -1.20
N GLY A 300 0.79 -2.98 -0.14
CA GLY A 300 0.76 -1.58 0.26
C GLY A 300 2.05 -0.87 -0.09
N PHE A 301 2.00 0.46 -0.19
CA PHE A 301 3.11 1.32 -0.55
C PHE A 301 3.13 2.54 0.37
N TYR A 302 4.21 2.71 1.12
CA TYR A 302 4.34 3.73 2.16
C TYR A 302 5.69 4.46 2.04
N PRO A 303 5.75 5.79 2.27
CA PRO A 303 7.02 6.49 2.32
C PRO A 303 7.80 6.11 3.59
N ALA A 304 9.12 5.97 3.45
CA ALA A 304 10.04 5.69 4.54
C ALA A 304 11.15 6.74 4.60
N PHE A 305 11.69 6.95 5.80
CA PHE A 305 12.66 7.98 6.07
C PHE A 305 13.70 7.52 7.09
N TRP A 306 14.84 8.19 7.08
CA TRP A 306 15.76 8.26 8.21
C TRP A 306 15.79 9.70 8.71
N ASP A 307 15.64 9.91 10.01
CA ASP A 307 15.83 11.23 10.63
C ASP A 307 17.32 11.55 10.84
N GLU A 308 17.59 12.75 11.39
CA GLU A 308 18.95 13.22 11.62
C GLU A 308 19.72 12.40 12.67
N ASP A 309 19.01 11.68 13.55
CA ASP A 309 19.58 10.77 14.55
C ASP A 309 19.77 9.34 14.02
N GLY A 310 19.42 9.09 12.76
CA GLY A 310 19.48 7.78 12.12
C GLY A 310 18.33 6.84 12.51
N ILE A 311 17.22 7.38 12.99
CA ILE A 311 16.01 6.59 13.24
C ILE A 311 15.31 6.32 11.92
N MET A 312 15.13 5.03 11.60
CA MET A 312 14.36 4.59 10.45
C MET A 312 12.87 4.53 10.82
N TYR A 313 12.02 5.15 10.01
CA TYR A 313 10.57 5.07 10.19
C TYR A 313 9.82 5.10 8.85
N SER A 314 8.66 4.47 8.81
CA SER A 314 7.71 4.57 7.70
C SER A 314 6.45 5.25 8.20
N THR A 315 5.98 6.28 7.50
CA THR A 315 4.73 6.92 7.87
C THR A 315 3.55 6.26 7.15
N THR A 316 2.57 5.84 7.94
CA THR A 316 1.27 5.33 7.45
C THR A 316 0.17 6.38 7.56
N LYS A 317 0.55 7.64 7.79
CA LYS A 317 -0.35 8.80 7.87
C LYS A 317 -1.15 8.94 6.58
N TYR A 318 -2.49 8.91 6.69
CA TYR A 318 -3.38 8.85 5.52
C TYR A 318 -2.94 7.79 4.50
N GLY A 319 -2.45 6.64 4.97
CA GLY A 319 -1.86 5.60 4.12
C GLY A 319 -2.81 4.95 3.11
N ASP A 320 -4.12 5.22 3.23
CA ASP A 320 -5.16 4.82 2.27
C ASP A 320 -5.56 5.94 1.31
N TYR A 321 -4.94 7.12 1.41
CA TYR A 321 -5.23 8.27 0.56
C TYR A 321 -4.17 8.39 -0.55
N PRO A 322 -4.46 9.09 -1.64
CA PRO A 322 -3.50 9.30 -2.69
C PRO A 322 -2.25 10.06 -2.21
N ILE A 323 -1.08 9.56 -2.60
CA ILE A 323 0.21 10.24 -2.44
C ILE A 323 0.88 10.38 -3.79
N ALA A 324 1.63 11.47 -3.98
CA ALA A 324 2.37 11.72 -5.21
C ALA A 324 3.70 10.92 -5.23
N ILE A 325 4.07 10.42 -6.39
CA ILE A 325 5.42 9.91 -6.65
C ILE A 325 6.29 11.09 -7.10
N PRO A 326 7.24 11.53 -6.26
CA PRO A 326 8.05 12.72 -6.56
C PRO A 326 9.13 12.42 -7.60
N ASN A 327 9.53 13.47 -8.31
CA ASN A 327 10.69 13.46 -9.20
C ASN A 327 11.89 14.23 -8.62
N LYS A 328 11.97 14.32 -7.30
CA LYS A 328 13.02 14.97 -6.51
C LYS A 328 13.08 14.37 -5.11
N LYS A 329 14.17 14.66 -4.39
CA LYS A 329 14.27 14.30 -2.96
C LYS A 329 13.18 15.01 -2.16
N ILE A 330 12.47 14.23 -1.32
CA ILE A 330 11.48 14.73 -0.35
C ILE A 330 12.07 14.73 1.06
N LYS A 331 11.46 15.51 1.94
CA LYS A 331 11.87 15.63 3.35
C LYS A 331 10.84 15.07 4.31
N SER A 332 9.57 15.07 3.92
CA SER A 332 8.47 14.64 4.78
C SER A 332 7.26 14.18 3.96
N PHE A 333 6.30 13.62 4.64
CA PHE A 333 5.01 13.21 4.07
C PHE A 333 4.27 14.39 3.42
N GLU A 334 4.38 15.59 3.96
CA GLU A 334 3.72 16.78 3.45
C GLU A 334 4.16 17.16 2.03
N ASP A 335 5.37 16.77 1.64
CA ASP A 335 5.91 17.02 0.28
C ASP A 335 5.19 16.19 -0.81
N ILE A 336 4.56 15.08 -0.43
CA ILE A 336 3.91 14.14 -1.35
C ILE A 336 2.40 14.02 -1.16
N PHE A 337 1.85 14.56 -0.08
CA PHE A 337 0.41 14.51 0.17
C PHE A 337 -0.30 15.64 -0.60
N PRO A 338 -1.10 15.36 -1.65
CA PRO A 338 -1.74 16.38 -2.47
C PRO A 338 -2.91 17.07 -1.74
N GLY A 339 -3.28 16.56 -0.55
CA GLY A 339 -4.41 17.06 0.22
C GLY A 339 -5.76 16.72 -0.41
N TRP A 340 -5.83 15.66 -1.21
CA TRP A 340 -7.10 15.12 -1.71
C TRP A 340 -7.75 14.27 -0.63
N MET A 341 -8.87 14.77 -0.12
CA MET A 341 -9.62 14.13 0.94
C MET A 341 -10.61 13.13 0.37
N LEU A 342 -11.02 12.15 1.18
CA LEU A 342 -12.05 11.20 0.81
C LEU A 342 -13.43 11.88 0.86
N LEU A 343 -14.10 11.94 -0.28
CA LEU A 343 -15.39 12.58 -0.47
C LEU A 343 -16.58 11.63 -0.28
N SER A 344 -16.33 10.32 -0.43
CA SER A 344 -17.38 9.30 -0.52
C SER A 344 -17.73 8.63 0.80
N TYR A 345 -16.99 8.85 1.90
CA TYR A 345 -17.22 8.16 3.18
C TYR A 345 -18.63 8.34 3.72
N ASN A 346 -19.33 7.22 3.98
CA ASN A 346 -20.70 7.17 4.51
C ASN A 346 -21.72 8.03 3.76
N LYS A 347 -21.48 8.35 2.48
CA LYS A 347 -22.44 9.06 1.62
C LYS A 347 -23.56 8.13 1.18
N LYS A 348 -24.69 8.74 0.76
CA LYS A 348 -25.86 7.98 0.30
C LYS A 348 -25.54 7.19 -0.96
N VAL A 349 -25.82 5.88 -0.93
CA VAL A 349 -25.62 4.95 -2.05
C VAL A 349 -26.95 4.47 -2.60
N SER A 350 -27.02 4.32 -3.92
CA SER A 350 -28.12 3.64 -4.63
C SER A 350 -27.52 2.60 -5.57
N VAL A 351 -28.15 1.44 -5.69
CA VAL A 351 -27.64 0.30 -6.46
C VAL A 351 -28.75 -0.36 -7.29
N SER A 352 -28.36 -1.07 -8.34
CA SER A 352 -29.28 -1.81 -9.23
C SER A 352 -30.00 -2.95 -8.52
N SER A 353 -29.28 -3.72 -7.71
CA SER A 353 -29.77 -4.85 -6.93
C SER A 353 -28.83 -5.11 -5.76
N THR A 354 -29.23 -5.96 -4.81
CA THR A 354 -28.40 -6.33 -3.66
C THR A 354 -28.61 -7.78 -3.28
N LEU A 355 -27.55 -8.54 -3.07
CA LEU A 355 -27.61 -9.80 -2.36
C LEU A 355 -27.76 -9.54 -0.86
N ASP A 356 -28.67 -10.23 -0.18
CA ASP A 356 -29.11 -9.92 1.19
C ASP A 356 -27.97 -9.74 2.22
N ALA A 357 -26.90 -10.51 2.12
CA ALA A 357 -25.78 -10.44 3.04
C ALA A 357 -24.78 -9.32 2.72
N TYR A 358 -24.89 -8.64 1.57
CA TYR A 358 -23.87 -7.75 1.02
C TYR A 358 -24.44 -6.35 0.73
N GLN A 359 -24.66 -5.59 1.79
CA GLN A 359 -25.42 -4.35 1.77
C GLN A 359 -24.73 -3.22 0.97
N ALA A 360 -25.53 -2.37 0.34
CA ALA A 360 -25.05 -1.24 -0.45
C ALA A 360 -24.17 -0.25 0.35
N SER A 361 -24.42 -0.08 1.66
CA SER A 361 -23.61 0.75 2.54
C SER A 361 -22.16 0.31 2.67
N ASN A 362 -21.85 -0.94 2.34
CA ASN A 362 -20.47 -1.46 2.38
C ASN A 362 -19.58 -0.94 1.24
N ILE A 363 -20.14 -0.18 0.29
CA ILE A 363 -19.37 0.39 -0.82
C ILE A 363 -18.44 1.53 -0.34
N ASN A 364 -18.78 2.20 0.76
CA ASN A 364 -18.09 3.41 1.21
C ASN A 364 -17.99 3.54 2.74
N ASP A 365 -17.89 2.40 3.44
CA ASP A 365 -17.73 2.31 4.89
C ASP A 365 -16.26 2.34 5.35
N GLU A 366 -15.30 2.48 4.42
CA GLU A 366 -13.85 2.47 4.65
C GLU A 366 -13.35 1.18 5.30
N ASN A 367 -13.91 0.05 4.88
CA ASN A 367 -13.48 -1.27 5.32
C ASN A 367 -13.37 -2.25 4.13
N ILE A 368 -12.18 -2.54 3.67
CA ILE A 368 -11.94 -3.45 2.55
C ILE A 368 -12.45 -4.89 2.77
N ARG A 369 -12.71 -5.27 4.03
CA ARG A 369 -13.23 -6.60 4.41
C ARG A 369 -14.74 -6.73 4.27
N THR A 370 -15.45 -5.62 4.06
CA THR A 370 -16.87 -5.58 3.73
C THR A 370 -17.05 -5.25 2.26
N TYR A 371 -18.15 -5.65 1.66
CA TYR A 371 -18.46 -5.30 0.27
C TYR A 371 -19.96 -5.40 -0.01
N TRP A 372 -20.39 -4.65 -1.00
CA TRP A 372 -21.68 -4.84 -1.65
C TRP A 372 -21.54 -5.84 -2.80
N ALA A 373 -22.59 -6.63 -3.03
CA ALA A 373 -22.68 -7.46 -4.21
C ALA A 373 -24.06 -7.36 -4.85
N ALA A 374 -24.09 -7.18 -6.16
CA ALA A 374 -25.30 -7.28 -6.96
C ALA A 374 -25.76 -8.74 -7.12
N ALA A 375 -27.02 -8.92 -7.49
CA ALA A 375 -27.59 -10.26 -7.73
C ALA A 375 -26.89 -11.00 -8.88
N THR A 376 -26.39 -10.28 -9.87
CA THR A 376 -25.76 -10.80 -11.10
C THR A 376 -24.43 -10.12 -11.39
N GLY A 377 -23.76 -10.53 -12.47
CA GLY A 377 -22.57 -9.91 -13.06
C GLY A 377 -22.67 -9.88 -14.59
N ASP A 378 -23.91 -9.69 -15.14
CA ASP A 378 -24.22 -9.82 -16.55
C ASP A 378 -24.04 -8.51 -17.36
N GLY A 379 -23.58 -7.43 -16.73
CA GLY A 379 -23.35 -6.12 -17.35
C GLY A 379 -24.51 -5.13 -17.20
N SER A 380 -25.54 -5.46 -16.42
CA SER A 380 -26.68 -4.57 -16.14
C SER A 380 -26.56 -3.83 -14.81
N GLU A 381 -25.57 -4.18 -13.98
CA GLU A 381 -25.42 -3.69 -12.62
C GLU A 381 -24.80 -2.29 -12.58
N TRP A 382 -25.21 -1.55 -11.57
CA TRP A 382 -24.64 -0.24 -11.27
C TRP A 382 -24.70 0.09 -9.79
N ALA A 383 -23.81 0.99 -9.36
CA ALA A 383 -23.80 1.62 -8.05
C ALA A 383 -23.55 3.12 -8.18
N SER A 384 -24.28 3.94 -7.44
CA SER A 384 -24.19 5.40 -7.47
C SER A 384 -24.03 5.97 -6.07
N ILE A 385 -23.17 6.98 -5.93
CA ILE A 385 -22.95 7.73 -4.70
C ILE A 385 -23.42 9.17 -4.89
N ASP A 386 -24.24 9.66 -3.96
CA ASP A 386 -24.56 11.10 -3.81
C ASP A 386 -23.58 11.70 -2.79
N LEU A 387 -22.64 12.48 -3.24
CA LEU A 387 -21.65 13.15 -2.36
C LEU A 387 -22.30 14.20 -1.44
N GLY A 388 -23.57 14.54 -1.66
CA GLY A 388 -24.33 15.54 -0.90
C GLY A 388 -24.29 16.93 -1.51
N GLU A 389 -23.16 17.34 -2.01
CA GLU A 389 -22.94 18.60 -2.73
C GLU A 389 -21.90 18.41 -3.85
N GLN A 390 -21.67 19.44 -4.62
CA GLN A 390 -20.70 19.42 -5.71
C GLN A 390 -19.29 19.61 -5.15
N TYR A 391 -18.37 18.68 -5.50
CA TYR A 391 -16.98 18.69 -5.08
C TYR A 391 -16.03 18.67 -6.28
N ASP A 392 -14.83 19.23 -6.10
CA ASP A 392 -13.73 19.05 -7.03
C ASP A 392 -13.12 17.65 -6.85
N VAL A 393 -13.34 16.76 -7.83
CA VAL A 393 -12.83 15.38 -7.87
C VAL A 393 -11.52 15.33 -8.66
N TYR A 394 -10.51 14.67 -8.11
CA TYR A 394 -9.17 14.51 -8.70
C TYR A 394 -8.82 13.06 -8.99
N ALA A 395 -9.32 12.14 -8.18
CA ALA A 395 -9.04 10.71 -8.36
C ALA A 395 -10.19 9.84 -7.86
N ILE A 396 -10.27 8.63 -8.41
CA ILE A 396 -11.24 7.61 -8.04
C ILE A 396 -10.48 6.29 -7.86
N GLN A 397 -10.86 5.51 -6.83
CA GLN A 397 -10.37 4.15 -6.67
C GLN A 397 -11.56 3.19 -6.63
N MET A 398 -11.60 2.27 -7.60
CA MET A 398 -12.55 1.18 -7.65
C MET A 398 -11.93 -0.07 -7.06
N ASN A 399 -12.51 -0.58 -5.98
CA ASN A 399 -12.05 -1.79 -5.33
C ASN A 399 -13.12 -2.87 -5.50
N PHE A 400 -12.85 -3.81 -6.39
CA PHE A 400 -13.75 -4.93 -6.66
C PHE A 400 -13.52 -6.06 -5.66
N ALA A 401 -14.61 -6.73 -5.29
CA ALA A 401 -14.59 -7.94 -4.49
C ALA A 401 -14.99 -9.16 -5.33
N GLU A 402 -14.56 -10.33 -4.92
CA GLU A 402 -14.91 -11.58 -5.60
C GLU A 402 -16.10 -12.26 -4.93
N GLN A 403 -17.29 -12.14 -5.53
CA GLN A 403 -18.51 -12.83 -5.07
C GLN A 403 -18.95 -13.88 -6.08
N ASN A 404 -19.17 -15.11 -5.63
CA ASN A 404 -19.53 -16.26 -6.47
C ASN A 404 -18.50 -16.59 -7.56
N THR A 405 -17.25 -16.21 -7.39
CA THR A 405 -16.15 -16.53 -8.32
C THR A 405 -15.62 -17.94 -8.09
N ASN A 406 -15.24 -18.60 -9.18
CA ASN A 406 -14.62 -19.92 -9.15
C ASN A 406 -13.40 -19.99 -10.09
N LEU A 407 -12.55 -18.98 -10.01
CA LEU A 407 -11.33 -18.84 -10.83
C LEU A 407 -10.09 -19.21 -10.02
N PHE A 408 -9.20 -19.98 -10.63
CA PHE A 408 -7.86 -20.29 -10.14
C PHE A 408 -6.97 -20.69 -11.32
N GLY A 409 -5.66 -20.71 -11.08
CA GLY A 409 -4.69 -21.03 -12.14
C GLY A 409 -4.13 -19.78 -12.82
N ARG A 410 -3.21 -19.99 -13.76
CA ARG A 410 -2.57 -18.93 -14.56
C ARG A 410 -3.48 -18.51 -15.72
N LEU A 411 -4.61 -17.93 -15.38
CA LEU A 411 -5.63 -17.53 -16.35
C LEU A 411 -5.18 -16.29 -17.14
N ALA A 412 -5.46 -16.28 -18.43
CA ALA A 412 -5.28 -15.12 -19.31
C ALA A 412 -6.63 -14.52 -19.71
N GLY A 413 -6.63 -13.24 -20.13
CA GLY A 413 -7.81 -12.58 -20.67
C GLY A 413 -8.87 -12.21 -19.63
N LEU A 414 -8.56 -12.29 -18.33
CA LEU A 414 -9.43 -11.77 -17.28
C LEU A 414 -9.41 -10.24 -17.32
N ARG A 415 -10.57 -9.63 -17.09
CA ARG A 415 -10.71 -8.18 -17.13
C ARG A 415 -11.92 -7.68 -16.36
N HIS A 416 -11.80 -6.49 -15.79
CA HIS A 416 -12.92 -5.67 -15.34
C HIS A 416 -13.20 -4.62 -16.41
N GLN A 417 -14.42 -4.60 -16.96
CA GLN A 417 -14.85 -3.57 -17.89
C GLN A 417 -16.04 -2.82 -17.31
N TYR A 418 -15.93 -1.52 -17.25
CA TYR A 418 -16.93 -0.65 -16.64
C TYR A 418 -16.82 0.78 -17.16
N VAL A 419 -17.80 1.61 -16.87
CA VAL A 419 -17.73 3.05 -17.04
C VAL A 419 -18.07 3.73 -15.72
N ILE A 420 -17.45 4.90 -15.47
CA ILE A 420 -17.85 5.80 -14.40
C ILE A 420 -18.47 7.01 -15.05
N GLU A 421 -19.69 7.30 -14.66
CA GLU A 421 -20.46 8.46 -15.08
C GLU A 421 -20.58 9.46 -13.91
N ALA A 422 -20.72 10.72 -14.23
CA ALA A 422 -20.90 11.80 -13.26
C ALA A 422 -22.08 12.71 -13.64
N SER A 423 -22.74 13.27 -12.63
CA SER A 423 -23.90 14.14 -12.80
C SER A 423 -23.99 15.19 -11.68
N ASN A 424 -24.65 16.32 -11.94
CA ASN A 424 -24.97 17.32 -10.92
C ASN A 424 -26.46 17.32 -10.50
N ASN A 425 -27.34 16.67 -11.27
CA ASN A 425 -28.78 16.64 -11.03
C ASN A 425 -29.34 15.21 -10.89
N ASN A 426 -28.49 14.15 -10.98
CA ASN A 426 -28.86 12.75 -10.95
C ASN A 426 -29.76 12.30 -12.15
N GLU A 427 -29.85 13.09 -13.18
CA GLU A 427 -30.65 12.83 -14.40
C GLU A 427 -29.75 12.84 -15.64
N ASP A 428 -28.98 13.88 -15.83
CA ASP A 428 -28.06 14.05 -16.95
C ASP A 428 -26.67 13.52 -16.57
N TRP A 429 -26.28 12.41 -17.16
CA TRP A 429 -25.03 11.71 -16.87
C TRP A 429 -24.03 11.87 -18.00
N ALA A 430 -22.81 12.27 -17.67
CA ALA A 430 -21.66 12.30 -18.58
C ALA A 430 -20.67 11.19 -18.21
N VAL A 431 -20.09 10.55 -19.22
CA VAL A 431 -19.00 9.58 -19.00
C VAL A 431 -17.77 10.33 -18.54
N LEU A 432 -17.29 10.00 -17.34
CA LEU A 432 -16.08 10.54 -16.74
C LEU A 432 -14.88 9.62 -16.97
N VAL A 433 -15.07 8.32 -16.83
CA VAL A 433 -14.04 7.30 -17.06
C VAL A 433 -14.63 6.20 -17.93
N ASP A 434 -13.98 5.92 -19.04
CA ASP A 434 -14.36 4.83 -19.95
C ASP A 434 -13.33 3.70 -19.90
N LYS A 435 -13.67 2.63 -19.20
CA LYS A 435 -12.95 1.35 -19.14
C LYS A 435 -13.68 0.23 -19.89
N SER A 436 -14.61 0.57 -20.81
CA SER A 436 -15.43 -0.40 -21.56
C SER A 436 -14.62 -1.33 -22.46
N LYS A 437 -13.38 -0.93 -22.81
CA LYS A 437 -12.45 -1.73 -23.61
C LYS A 437 -11.18 -2.09 -22.85
N ASN A 438 -11.24 -2.05 -21.50
CA ASN A 438 -10.10 -2.41 -20.68
C ASN A 438 -9.76 -3.89 -20.83
N ASP A 439 -8.48 -4.19 -21.09
CA ASP A 439 -7.95 -5.55 -21.20
C ASP A 439 -7.22 -6.02 -19.92
N ASN A 440 -7.18 -5.17 -18.90
CA ASN A 440 -6.50 -5.45 -17.64
C ASN A 440 -7.49 -5.92 -16.57
N ASP A 441 -6.98 -6.74 -15.66
CA ASP A 441 -7.71 -7.25 -14.51
C ASP A 441 -7.18 -6.59 -13.23
N ASN A 442 -7.55 -5.32 -13.02
CA ASN A 442 -7.16 -4.54 -11.84
C ASN A 442 -8.29 -4.56 -10.81
N SER A 443 -8.14 -5.36 -9.76
CA SER A 443 -9.15 -5.44 -8.69
C SER A 443 -9.16 -4.21 -7.76
N HIS A 444 -8.10 -3.38 -7.79
CA HIS A 444 -7.98 -2.11 -7.07
C HIS A 444 -7.56 -1.02 -8.07
N ASP A 445 -8.48 -0.67 -8.99
CA ASP A 445 -8.18 0.25 -10.10
C ASP A 445 -8.20 1.70 -9.61
N TYR A 446 -7.02 2.28 -9.44
CA TYR A 446 -6.84 3.67 -9.07
C TYR A 446 -6.69 4.54 -10.33
N ILE A 447 -7.53 5.57 -10.44
CA ILE A 447 -7.65 6.44 -11.60
C ILE A 447 -7.43 7.88 -11.16
N GLN A 448 -6.26 8.43 -11.46
CA GLN A 448 -6.02 9.87 -11.38
C GLN A 448 -6.63 10.52 -12.64
N LEU A 449 -7.48 11.49 -12.46
CA LEU A 449 -8.07 12.25 -13.57
C LEU A 449 -7.02 13.18 -14.18
N SER A 450 -7.07 13.37 -15.51
CA SER A 450 -6.15 14.25 -16.22
C SER A 450 -6.32 15.73 -15.84
N GLU A 451 -7.52 16.09 -15.41
CA GLU A 451 -7.88 17.39 -14.84
C GLU A 451 -8.97 17.22 -13.80
N LYS A 452 -9.04 18.13 -12.86
CA LYS A 452 -10.11 18.12 -11.87
C LYS A 452 -11.47 18.34 -12.55
N VAL A 453 -12.47 17.64 -12.07
CA VAL A 453 -13.87 17.82 -12.47
C VAL A 453 -14.73 18.15 -11.27
N SER A 454 -15.90 18.74 -11.48
CA SER A 454 -16.75 19.16 -10.37
C SER A 454 -18.14 18.56 -10.50
N TYR A 455 -18.44 17.58 -9.62
CA TYR A 455 -19.68 16.82 -9.64
C TYR A 455 -20.21 16.51 -8.23
N ARG A 456 -21.53 16.25 -8.14
CA ARG A 456 -22.21 15.79 -6.93
C ARG A 456 -22.43 14.27 -6.95
N TYR A 457 -22.81 13.69 -8.09
CA TYR A 457 -23.15 12.28 -8.22
C TYR A 457 -22.12 11.57 -9.08
N LEU A 458 -21.68 10.39 -8.62
CA LEU A 458 -20.87 9.48 -9.42
C LEU A 458 -21.56 8.11 -9.47
N ARG A 459 -21.49 7.44 -10.63
CA ARG A 459 -22.08 6.12 -10.85
C ARG A 459 -21.12 5.25 -11.61
N VAL A 460 -20.83 4.07 -11.07
CA VAL A 460 -20.15 3.00 -11.83
C VAL A 460 -21.20 2.07 -12.45
N LYS A 461 -21.01 1.72 -13.71
CA LYS A 461 -21.82 0.74 -14.45
C LYS A 461 -20.95 -0.40 -14.87
N ASN A 462 -21.34 -1.62 -14.49
CA ASN A 462 -20.69 -2.84 -14.94
C ASN A 462 -20.89 -3.04 -16.44
N ILE A 463 -19.87 -3.59 -17.11
CA ILE A 463 -19.95 -4.12 -18.46
C ILE A 463 -19.53 -5.58 -18.43
N GLN A 464 -18.44 -5.88 -17.72
CA GLN A 464 -17.94 -7.25 -17.56
C GLN A 464 -17.13 -7.36 -16.27
N VAL A 465 -17.37 -8.39 -15.49
CA VAL A 465 -16.50 -8.87 -14.41
C VAL A 465 -15.76 -10.14 -14.86
N PRO A 466 -14.63 -10.49 -14.25
CA PRO A 466 -13.92 -11.74 -14.59
C PRO A 466 -14.76 -13.00 -14.41
N ASP A 467 -15.58 -13.05 -13.35
CA ASP A 467 -16.47 -14.16 -13.01
C ASP A 467 -17.40 -13.75 -11.85
N GLY A 468 -18.53 -14.47 -11.70
CA GLY A 468 -19.45 -14.32 -10.58
C GLY A 468 -20.30 -13.05 -10.62
N SER A 469 -20.58 -12.49 -9.45
CA SER A 469 -21.41 -11.30 -9.29
C SER A 469 -20.59 -10.00 -9.33
N PHE A 470 -21.21 -8.91 -9.79
CA PHE A 470 -20.60 -7.60 -9.67
C PHE A 470 -20.57 -7.17 -8.20
N ALA A 471 -19.37 -7.02 -7.63
CA ALA A 471 -19.18 -6.73 -6.22
C ALA A 471 -18.10 -5.68 -6.00
N ILE A 472 -18.32 -4.77 -5.04
CA ILE A 472 -17.47 -3.63 -4.75
C ILE A 472 -17.22 -3.55 -3.25
N SER A 473 -15.95 -3.59 -2.82
CA SER A 473 -15.52 -3.33 -1.44
C SER A 473 -15.20 -1.85 -1.18
N GLY A 474 -15.00 -1.05 -2.25
CA GLY A 474 -14.77 0.38 -2.09
C GLY A 474 -14.94 1.15 -3.39
N PHE A 475 -15.88 2.08 -3.42
CA PHE A 475 -15.97 3.14 -4.44
C PHE A 475 -15.51 4.44 -3.80
N ARG A 476 -14.22 4.67 -3.85
CA ARG A 476 -13.54 5.76 -3.14
C ARG A 476 -13.31 6.92 -4.09
N VAL A 477 -13.80 8.10 -3.72
CA VAL A 477 -13.70 9.34 -4.51
C VAL A 477 -12.85 10.33 -3.73
N PHE A 478 -11.78 10.80 -4.35
CA PHE A 478 -10.83 11.72 -3.73
C PHE A 478 -10.86 13.10 -4.36
N GLY A 479 -10.79 14.12 -3.50
CA GLY A 479 -10.87 15.48 -4.00
C GLY A 479 -10.79 16.53 -2.92
N LYS A 480 -11.37 17.70 -3.22
CA LYS A 480 -11.39 18.86 -2.31
C LYS A 480 -12.77 19.46 -2.25
N GLY A 481 -13.28 19.63 -1.04
CA GLY A 481 -14.44 20.45 -0.77
C GLY A 481 -14.07 21.93 -0.60
N SER A 482 -15.08 22.80 -0.71
CA SER A 482 -14.98 24.23 -0.50
C SER A 482 -15.69 24.71 0.77
N GLY A 483 -16.26 23.78 1.54
CA GLY A 483 -16.97 24.04 2.78
C GLY A 483 -16.04 24.29 3.98
N ALA A 484 -16.62 24.26 5.18
CA ALA A 484 -15.87 24.46 6.42
C ALA A 484 -14.97 23.26 6.73
N LYS A 485 -13.70 23.52 7.01
CA LYS A 485 -12.81 22.54 7.63
C LYS A 485 -13.28 22.24 9.05
N PRO A 486 -12.87 21.10 9.64
CA PRO A 486 -13.16 20.83 11.05
C PRO A 486 -12.55 21.91 11.95
N SER A 487 -13.17 22.15 13.10
CA SER A 487 -12.51 22.93 14.16
C SER A 487 -11.34 22.14 14.74
N ALA A 488 -10.33 22.84 15.30
CA ALA A 488 -9.23 22.18 16.01
C ALA A 488 -9.77 21.41 17.23
N VAL A 489 -9.19 20.25 17.51
CA VAL A 489 -9.47 19.49 18.75
C VAL A 489 -8.92 20.28 19.94
N LYS A 490 -9.77 20.56 20.94
CA LYS A 490 -9.44 21.42 22.08
C LYS A 490 -8.84 20.68 23.28
N SER A 491 -9.12 19.39 23.40
CA SER A 491 -8.57 18.56 24.49
C SER A 491 -8.31 17.15 24.00
N LEU A 492 -7.19 16.58 24.45
CA LEU A 492 -6.82 15.19 24.27
C LEU A 492 -6.45 14.63 25.64
N THR A 493 -7.19 13.65 26.12
CA THR A 493 -6.87 12.89 27.32
C THR A 493 -6.16 11.63 26.94
N VAL A 494 -5.03 11.36 27.59
CA VAL A 494 -4.15 10.20 27.35
C VAL A 494 -3.97 9.47 28.68
N LEU A 495 -4.40 8.21 28.76
CA LEU A 495 -4.33 7.41 29.97
C LEU A 495 -3.61 6.08 29.67
N ARG A 496 -2.36 5.97 30.15
CA ARG A 496 -1.60 4.71 30.06
C ARG A 496 -2.29 3.66 30.93
N LYS A 497 -2.50 2.49 30.35
CA LYS A 497 -3.17 1.40 31.09
C LYS A 497 -2.21 0.70 32.07
N LYS A 498 -2.75 -0.15 32.96
CA LYS A 498 -1.95 -1.05 33.81
C LYS A 498 -1.05 -1.95 32.95
N ASP A 499 -1.57 -2.47 31.86
CA ASP A 499 -0.76 -3.06 30.79
C ASP A 499 -0.14 -1.91 29.98
N ARG A 500 1.13 -1.65 30.23
CA ARG A 500 1.83 -0.50 29.66
C ARG A 500 2.02 -0.57 28.13
N ARG A 501 1.64 -1.68 27.48
CA ARG A 501 1.55 -1.79 26.02
C ARG A 501 0.33 -1.08 25.44
N ALA A 502 -0.60 -0.64 26.30
CA ALA A 502 -1.85 -0.03 25.89
C ALA A 502 -2.06 1.37 26.49
N VAL A 503 -2.74 2.22 25.73
CA VAL A 503 -3.15 3.57 26.11
C VAL A 503 -4.57 3.83 25.65
N ASP A 504 -5.39 4.42 26.52
CA ASP A 504 -6.70 4.95 26.17
C ASP A 504 -6.58 6.43 25.83
N LEU A 505 -7.14 6.81 24.68
CA LEU A 505 -7.21 8.18 24.22
C LEU A 505 -8.68 8.59 24.09
N SER A 506 -9.01 9.82 24.52
CA SER A 506 -10.31 10.42 24.30
C SER A 506 -10.19 11.93 24.09
N TRP A 507 -11.09 12.50 23.31
CA TRP A 507 -11.07 13.92 22.96
C TRP A 507 -12.46 14.51 22.75
N ASN A 508 -12.55 15.83 22.78
CA ASN A 508 -13.80 16.51 22.46
C ASN A 508 -14.08 16.45 20.96
N LYS A 509 -15.31 16.12 20.60
CA LYS A 509 -15.77 16.14 19.21
C LYS A 509 -15.46 17.49 18.57
N SER A 510 -14.78 17.46 17.45
CA SER A 510 -14.55 18.63 16.61
C SER A 510 -15.79 18.87 15.73
N GLU A 511 -16.21 20.13 15.62
CA GLU A 511 -17.27 20.52 14.72
C GLU A 511 -16.85 20.23 13.27
N HIS A 512 -17.75 19.68 12.47
CA HIS A 512 -17.56 19.25 11.07
C HIS A 512 -16.53 18.13 10.86
N ALA A 513 -15.99 17.48 11.90
CA ALA A 513 -15.04 16.39 11.69
C ALA A 513 -15.74 15.11 11.20
N THR A 514 -15.18 14.52 10.15
CA THR A 514 -15.49 13.18 9.65
C THR A 514 -14.64 12.14 10.38
N GLY A 515 -13.41 12.50 10.73
CA GLY A 515 -12.48 11.65 11.44
C GLY A 515 -11.29 12.40 12.01
N TYR A 516 -10.39 11.63 12.60
CA TYR A 516 -9.20 12.13 13.30
C TYR A 516 -8.00 11.29 12.93
N ASN A 517 -6.84 11.93 12.83
CA ASN A 517 -5.56 11.24 12.77
C ASN A 517 -4.75 11.57 14.01
N ILE A 518 -4.37 10.53 14.76
CA ILE A 518 -3.53 10.63 15.94
C ILE A 518 -2.10 10.36 15.50
N SER A 519 -1.19 11.30 15.74
CA SER A 519 0.24 11.06 15.58
C SER A 519 0.88 10.86 16.94
N TYR A 520 1.76 9.86 17.07
CA TYR A 520 2.40 9.54 18.34
C TYR A 520 3.82 9.00 18.14
N GLY A 521 4.62 9.05 19.20
CA GLY A 521 6.01 8.59 19.19
C GLY A 521 6.67 8.78 20.53
N ASN A 522 7.94 8.41 20.63
CA ASN A 522 8.72 8.41 21.88
C ASN A 522 9.36 9.76 22.23
N ALA A 523 9.29 10.76 21.34
CA ALA A 523 9.70 12.13 21.61
C ALA A 523 8.70 13.13 21.03
N LYS A 524 8.68 14.37 21.54
CA LYS A 524 7.71 15.40 21.12
C LYS A 524 7.86 15.80 19.66
N ASP A 525 9.04 15.71 19.13
CA ASP A 525 9.43 16.02 17.75
C ASP A 525 9.55 14.77 16.85
N LYS A 526 9.31 13.57 17.41
CA LYS A 526 9.40 12.28 16.71
C LYS A 526 8.08 11.50 16.80
N LEU A 527 7.00 12.11 16.32
CA LEU A 527 5.66 11.54 16.31
C LEU A 527 5.42 10.77 14.99
N TYR A 528 6.19 9.70 14.76
CA TYR A 528 6.25 9.01 13.48
C TYR A 528 5.14 7.95 13.31
N HIS A 529 4.55 7.45 14.38
CA HIS A 529 3.39 6.56 14.31
C HIS A 529 2.10 7.33 14.05
N ASN A 530 1.16 6.67 13.39
CA ASN A 530 -0.14 7.24 13.08
C ASN A 530 -1.26 6.25 13.42
N TYR A 531 -2.43 6.79 13.76
CA TYR A 531 -3.63 6.02 13.99
C TYR A 531 -4.86 6.80 13.52
N LEU A 532 -5.60 6.26 12.55
CA LEU A 532 -6.75 6.90 11.94
C LEU A 532 -8.03 6.44 12.64
N VAL A 533 -8.93 7.39 12.95
CA VAL A 533 -10.22 7.11 13.60
C VAL A 533 -11.34 7.80 12.85
N TYR A 534 -12.31 7.05 12.36
CA TYR A 534 -13.52 7.56 11.75
C TYR A 534 -14.68 7.55 12.74
N GLY A 535 -15.43 8.65 12.79
CA GLY A 535 -16.74 8.73 13.45
C GLY A 535 -16.76 8.60 14.97
N ASP A 536 -15.61 8.39 15.62
CA ASP A 536 -15.50 8.22 17.08
C ASP A 536 -14.61 9.31 17.69
N THR A 537 -14.66 9.46 19.02
CA THR A 537 -13.88 10.41 19.82
C THR A 537 -13.06 9.73 20.93
N ALA A 538 -12.87 8.44 20.81
CA ALA A 538 -12.06 7.65 21.72
C ALA A 538 -11.46 6.44 21.00
N VAL A 539 -10.27 6.00 21.44
CA VAL A 539 -9.62 4.79 20.94
C VAL A 539 -8.66 4.23 21.97
N THR A 540 -8.48 2.91 21.96
CA THR A 540 -7.39 2.24 22.69
C THR A 540 -6.33 1.78 21.70
N ILE A 541 -5.11 2.32 21.80
CA ILE A 541 -3.94 1.84 21.06
C ILE A 541 -3.20 0.83 21.94
N ARG A 542 -2.86 -0.35 21.39
CA ARG A 542 -2.20 -1.45 22.12
C ARG A 542 -0.85 -1.87 21.54
N SER A 543 -0.33 -1.08 20.63
CA SER A 543 0.93 -1.36 19.93
C SER A 543 2.17 -0.72 20.57
N LEU A 544 2.08 -0.26 21.80
CA LEU A 544 3.17 0.46 22.46
C LEU A 544 4.21 -0.49 23.06
N ASN A 545 5.46 -0.05 23.13
CA ASN A 545 6.50 -0.71 23.91
C ASN A 545 6.32 -0.35 25.40
N SER A 546 6.31 -1.34 26.28
CA SER A 546 5.95 -1.18 27.68
C SER A 546 6.90 -0.26 28.45
N ASN A 547 8.19 -0.26 28.08
CA ASN A 547 9.26 0.46 28.76
C ASN A 547 9.55 1.86 28.20
N GLN A 548 8.74 2.33 27.21
CA GLN A 548 8.91 3.63 26.58
C GLN A 548 7.82 4.62 27.01
N GLU A 549 8.20 5.90 27.06
CA GLU A 549 7.25 7.01 27.10
C GLU A 549 6.73 7.30 25.70
N TYR A 550 5.51 7.85 25.64
CA TYR A 550 4.92 8.26 24.37
C TYR A 550 4.28 9.64 24.48
N PHE A 551 4.37 10.38 23.41
CA PHE A 551 3.73 11.67 23.18
C PHE A 551 2.69 11.53 22.08
N PHE A 552 1.57 12.25 22.21
CA PHE A 552 0.43 12.15 21.30
C PHE A 552 -0.04 13.55 20.88
N THR A 553 -0.36 13.70 19.61
CA THR A 553 -1.11 14.83 19.08
C THR A 553 -2.22 14.34 18.17
N ILE A 554 -3.18 15.21 17.89
CA ILE A 554 -4.36 14.85 17.10
C ILE A 554 -4.69 15.96 16.10
N GLU A 555 -5.09 15.57 14.91
CA GLU A 555 -5.68 16.46 13.91
C GLU A 555 -7.07 15.95 13.51
N ALA A 556 -7.99 16.86 13.21
CA ALA A 556 -9.31 16.54 12.70
C ALA A 556 -9.34 16.72 11.19
N PHE A 557 -10.11 15.90 10.47
CA PHE A 557 -10.27 16.01 9.02
C PHE A 557 -11.73 15.81 8.58
N ASN A 558 -12.02 16.36 7.41
CA ASN A 558 -13.25 16.12 6.64
C ASN A 558 -12.93 16.27 5.13
N GLU A 559 -13.94 16.22 4.28
CA GLU A 559 -13.83 16.42 2.83
C GLU A 559 -13.27 17.80 2.41
N ASN A 560 -13.30 18.79 3.31
CA ASN A 560 -12.80 20.15 3.07
C ASN A 560 -11.34 20.35 3.51
N GLY A 561 -10.76 19.36 4.18
CA GLY A 561 -9.35 19.36 4.57
C GLY A 561 -9.07 18.99 6.03
N ILE A 562 -7.88 19.31 6.46
CA ILE A 562 -7.32 18.93 7.76
C ILE A 562 -7.13 20.18 8.61
N THR A 563 -7.38 20.04 9.93
CA THR A 563 -7.09 21.05 10.94
C THR A 563 -6.24 20.42 12.03
N LYS A 564 -4.98 20.89 12.13
CA LYS A 564 -4.04 20.47 13.17
C LYS A 564 -4.41 21.12 14.50
N SER A 565 -4.21 20.40 15.60
CA SER A 565 -4.38 20.93 16.95
C SER A 565 -3.04 21.46 17.43
N GLU A 566 -2.76 22.74 17.18
CA GLU A 566 -1.53 23.38 17.61
C GLU A 566 -1.34 23.28 19.14
N ALA A 567 -0.14 23.00 19.58
CA ALA A 567 0.28 22.89 20.99
C ALA A 567 -0.40 21.79 21.83
N LEU A 568 -1.20 20.88 21.25
CA LEU A 568 -1.80 19.78 21.99
C LEU A 568 -0.90 18.53 21.92
N ILE A 569 0.15 18.49 22.73
CA ILE A 569 0.98 17.31 22.93
C ILE A 569 0.74 16.79 24.35
N SER A 570 0.05 15.65 24.45
CA SER A 570 -0.17 14.95 25.71
C SER A 570 0.85 13.83 25.88
N ARG A 571 1.27 13.58 27.12
CA ARG A 571 2.24 12.54 27.49
C ARG A 571 1.51 11.38 28.14
N ALA A 572 1.86 10.14 27.77
CA ALA A 572 1.49 8.93 28.47
C ALA A 572 2.68 8.45 29.31
N GLU A 573 2.57 8.51 30.62
CA GLU A 573 3.56 8.04 31.58
C GLU A 573 3.47 6.55 31.87
#